data_288b0c6ee89dd824ba8566ae244b134e
#
_entry.id   288b0c6ee89dd824ba8566ae244b134e
#
_cell.length_a   1.000
_cell.length_b   1.000
_cell.length_c   1.000
_cell.angle_alpha   90.00
_cell.angle_beta   90.00
_cell.angle_gamma   90.00
#
_symmetry.space_group_name_H-M   'P 1'
#
loop_
_entity.id
_entity.type
_entity.pdbx_description
1 polymer ?
#
loop_
_entity_poly.entity_id
_entity_poly.type
_entity_poly.pdbx_seq_one_letter_code
_entity_poly.pdbx_strand_id
1 'polypeptide(L)'
;MRKTVTVLLFCRLAIAAWAQEANPGRPTVSTPATLTPVGYLQFETGVLGAEHSPDLPNQVSFNEVVKFSLNTRVELLLQTQPFAHSDLGSLRSNDSGDVSVGLQAVLLPATRKRPTVSVSYFRRVLVGTAPDLDIAGNRQSAIFLVSKDVVGFHIDTNAMFNEQIQNARRRAQFGQTLSIFHGLPRHFGLGGELWHFTQPFQNGHAAGFLFGPTYAPRPNLVFDVGFNRGLTSTSTRWEVFLGFTYVLPKKLL
;
A
#
# COMPACT_ATOMS: atom_id res chain seq x y z
N MET A 1 -59.25 39.73 -0.38
CA MET A 1 -57.83 39.75 -0.78
C MET A 1 -57.18 38.45 -0.28
N ARG A 2 -57.00 37.45 -1.10
CA ARG A 2 -56.33 36.19 -0.77
C ARG A 2 -54.85 36.32 -1.15
N LYS A 3 -53.96 36.23 -0.16
CA LYS A 3 -52.51 36.20 -0.39
C LYS A 3 -52.10 34.77 -0.68
N THR A 4 -51.72 34.54 -1.91
CA THR A 4 -51.16 33.24 -2.39
C THR A 4 -49.69 33.21 -1.93
N VAL A 5 -49.38 32.30 -1.02
CA VAL A 5 -47.99 32.03 -0.62
C VAL A 5 -47.46 30.99 -1.59
N THR A 6 -46.57 31.41 -2.49
CA THR A 6 -45.83 30.52 -3.36
C THR A 6 -44.66 29.89 -2.60
N VAL A 7 -44.81 28.62 -2.20
CA VAL A 7 -43.74 27.86 -1.61
C VAL A 7 -42.82 27.36 -2.76
N LEU A 8 -41.69 28.02 -2.93
CA LEU A 8 -40.62 27.56 -3.79
C LEU A 8 -39.96 26.31 -3.16
N LEU A 9 -40.37 25.14 -3.63
CA LEU A 9 -39.77 23.86 -3.29
C LEU A 9 -38.44 23.79 -4.01
N PHE A 10 -37.34 24.19 -3.35
CA PHE A 10 -36.01 23.90 -3.79
C PHE A 10 -35.78 22.37 -3.67
N CYS A 11 -36.11 21.63 -4.72
CA CYS A 11 -35.58 20.29 -4.92
C CYS A 11 -34.07 20.41 -5.03
N ARG A 12 -33.37 20.23 -3.94
CA ARG A 12 -31.95 19.88 -3.95
C ARG A 12 -31.90 18.48 -4.58
N LEU A 13 -31.68 18.42 -5.88
CA LEU A 13 -31.11 17.25 -6.54
C LEU A 13 -29.69 17.10 -5.94
N ALA A 14 -29.61 16.42 -4.81
CA ALA A 14 -28.40 15.80 -4.39
C ALA A 14 -28.12 14.74 -5.45
N ILE A 15 -27.38 15.11 -6.49
CA ILE A 15 -26.64 14.15 -7.30
C ILE A 15 -25.71 13.50 -6.28
N ALA A 16 -26.14 12.37 -5.74
CA ALA A 16 -25.24 11.46 -5.06
C ALA A 16 -24.23 11.05 -6.12
N ALA A 17 -23.18 11.84 -6.29
CA ALA A 17 -21.98 11.38 -6.95
C ALA A 17 -21.57 10.16 -6.14
N TRP A 18 -21.79 8.99 -6.71
CA TRP A 18 -21.30 7.73 -6.16
C TRP A 18 -19.78 7.82 -6.22
N ALA A 19 -19.22 8.43 -5.18
CA ALA A 19 -17.79 8.48 -5.02
C ALA A 19 -17.34 7.04 -4.86
N GLN A 20 -16.51 6.57 -5.80
CA GLN A 20 -15.95 5.23 -5.73
C GLN A 20 -15.14 5.11 -4.43
N GLU A 21 -15.25 3.98 -3.76
CA GLU A 21 -14.53 3.72 -2.52
C GLU A 21 -13.06 3.41 -2.82
N ALA A 22 -12.18 4.05 -2.08
CA ALA A 22 -10.76 3.77 -2.16
C ALA A 22 -10.46 2.37 -1.60
N ASN A 23 -9.51 1.67 -2.24
CA ASN A 23 -9.01 0.38 -1.80
C ASN A 23 -7.52 0.50 -1.42
N PRO A 24 -7.21 1.07 -0.24
CA PRO A 24 -5.83 1.35 0.15
C PRO A 24 -5.03 0.06 0.40
N GLY A 25 -3.82 -0.02 -0.15
CA GLY A 25 -2.77 -0.93 0.31
C GLY A 25 -1.95 -0.33 1.45
N ARG A 26 -2.06 0.98 1.67
CA ARG A 26 -1.44 1.69 2.79
C ARG A 26 -2.30 1.62 4.06
N PRO A 27 -1.69 1.67 5.25
CA PRO A 27 -0.26 1.83 5.55
C PRO A 27 0.55 0.53 5.58
N THR A 28 -0.04 -0.61 5.23
CA THR A 28 0.52 -1.94 5.40
C THR A 28 1.55 -2.34 4.34
N VAL A 29 2.41 -3.30 4.66
CA VAL A 29 3.25 -4.04 3.70
C VAL A 29 2.37 -5.00 2.91
N SER A 30 1.30 -5.51 3.53
CA SER A 30 0.26 -6.31 2.86
C SER A 30 -0.44 -5.50 1.78
N THR A 31 -0.70 -6.15 0.66
CA THR A 31 -1.54 -5.63 -0.41
C THR A 31 -2.88 -6.36 -0.40
N PRO A 32 -4.03 -5.67 -0.52
CA PRO A 32 -5.33 -6.31 -0.63
C PRO A 32 -5.44 -7.20 -1.88
N ALA A 33 -6.11 -8.35 -1.75
CA ALA A 33 -6.44 -9.19 -2.90
C ALA A 33 -7.56 -8.62 -3.77
N THR A 34 -8.32 -7.64 -3.26
CA THR A 34 -9.35 -6.91 -3.99
C THR A 34 -8.73 -5.83 -4.86
N LEU A 35 -9.40 -5.49 -5.98
CA LEU A 35 -8.94 -4.45 -6.90
C LEU A 35 -9.58 -3.11 -6.59
N THR A 36 -8.98 -2.04 -7.11
CA THR A 36 -9.59 -0.70 -7.11
C THR A 36 -10.85 -0.67 -8.00
N PRO A 37 -11.71 0.35 -7.89
CA PRO A 37 -12.89 0.48 -8.75
C PRO A 37 -12.54 0.47 -10.23
N VAL A 38 -13.26 -0.33 -11.01
CA VAL A 38 -12.99 -0.54 -12.45
C VAL A 38 -13.10 0.75 -13.24
N GLY A 39 -12.05 1.06 -13.98
CA GLY A 39 -11.95 2.23 -14.84
C GLY A 39 -11.58 3.52 -14.10
N TYR A 40 -11.26 3.44 -12.81
CA TYR A 40 -10.79 4.59 -12.02
C TYR A 40 -9.30 4.47 -11.71
N LEU A 41 -8.64 5.62 -11.64
CA LEU A 41 -7.25 5.73 -11.23
C LEU A 41 -7.18 6.00 -9.72
N GLN A 42 -6.39 5.22 -9.00
CA GLN A 42 -6.09 5.41 -7.59
C GLN A 42 -4.62 5.73 -7.39
N PHE A 43 -4.36 6.70 -6.54
CA PHE A 43 -3.03 7.09 -6.07
C PHE A 43 -2.89 6.75 -4.59
N GLU A 44 -1.78 6.16 -4.22
CA GLU A 44 -1.37 5.93 -2.84
C GLU A 44 -0.02 6.61 -2.63
N THR A 45 -0.02 7.70 -1.92
CA THR A 45 1.13 8.59 -1.79
C THR A 45 1.48 8.79 -0.33
N GLY A 46 2.76 8.74 0.03
CA GLY A 46 3.15 8.96 1.40
C GLY A 46 4.63 9.22 1.61
N VAL A 47 4.92 9.81 2.75
CA VAL A 47 6.27 10.01 3.28
C VAL A 47 6.55 8.91 4.29
N LEU A 48 7.75 8.35 4.23
CA LEU A 48 8.31 7.38 5.16
C LEU A 48 9.60 7.94 5.74
N GLY A 49 9.70 8.00 7.04
CA GLY A 49 10.95 8.24 7.77
C GLY A 49 11.42 6.93 8.40
N ALA A 50 12.62 6.47 8.08
CA ALA A 50 13.24 5.26 8.60
C ALA A 50 14.48 5.59 9.42
N GLU A 51 14.62 4.95 10.60
CA GLU A 51 15.74 5.11 11.49
C GLU A 51 16.38 3.77 11.84
N HIS A 52 17.71 3.74 11.86
CA HIS A 52 18.51 2.56 12.22
C HIS A 52 18.16 1.34 11.34
N SER A 53 18.22 1.53 10.02
CA SER A 53 18.23 0.42 9.07
C SER A 53 19.59 -0.31 9.12
N PRO A 54 19.65 -1.60 8.80
CA PRO A 54 20.89 -2.36 8.82
C PRO A 54 22.03 -1.75 7.99
N ASP A 55 21.70 -1.14 6.86
CA ASP A 55 22.68 -0.63 5.90
C ASP A 55 22.83 0.90 5.90
N LEU A 56 21.92 1.64 6.60
CA LEU A 56 21.98 3.10 6.70
C LEU A 56 21.34 3.62 7.99
N PRO A 57 21.87 4.71 8.59
CA PRO A 57 21.34 5.29 9.82
C PRO A 57 19.92 5.82 9.67
N ASN A 58 19.67 6.67 8.67
CA ASN A 58 18.38 7.32 8.48
C ASN A 58 18.05 7.51 7.01
N GLN A 59 16.76 7.42 6.69
CA GLN A 59 16.24 7.78 5.37
C GLN A 59 14.86 8.45 5.50
N VAL A 60 14.62 9.47 4.71
CA VAL A 60 13.27 10.01 4.47
C VAL A 60 12.95 9.85 3.00
N SER A 61 11.87 9.17 2.69
CA SER A 61 11.48 8.90 1.30
C SER A 61 10.03 9.27 1.03
N PHE A 62 9.78 9.57 -0.24
CA PHE A 62 8.45 9.75 -0.79
C PHE A 62 8.12 8.55 -1.66
N ASN A 63 7.04 7.85 -1.32
CA ASN A 63 6.64 6.61 -2.00
C ASN A 63 5.28 6.79 -2.64
N GLU A 64 5.12 6.25 -3.84
CA GLU A 64 3.87 6.34 -4.59
C GLU A 64 3.53 5.01 -5.25
N VAL A 65 2.24 4.64 -5.18
CA VAL A 65 1.65 3.54 -5.94
C VAL A 65 0.47 4.07 -6.73
N VAL A 66 0.46 3.79 -8.04
CA VAL A 66 -0.67 4.10 -8.91
C VAL A 66 -1.33 2.79 -9.33
N LYS A 67 -2.66 2.72 -9.19
CA LYS A 67 -3.46 1.53 -9.49
C LYS A 67 -4.54 1.87 -10.50
N PHE A 68 -4.76 0.99 -11.47
CA PHE A 68 -5.78 1.15 -12.48
C PHE A 68 -6.41 -0.18 -12.87
N SER A 69 -7.64 -0.42 -12.44
CA SER A 69 -8.38 -1.65 -12.76
C SER A 69 -9.00 -1.57 -14.15
N LEU A 70 -8.55 -2.44 -15.04
CA LEU A 70 -9.07 -2.59 -16.40
C LEU A 70 -10.46 -3.22 -16.41
N ASN A 71 -10.67 -4.16 -15.51
CA ASN A 71 -11.93 -4.89 -15.31
C ASN A 71 -11.96 -5.47 -13.88
N THR A 72 -12.99 -6.24 -13.56
CA THR A 72 -13.16 -6.85 -12.23
C THR A 72 -12.12 -7.95 -11.88
N ARG A 73 -11.20 -8.25 -12.79
CA ARG A 73 -10.21 -9.32 -12.64
C ARG A 73 -8.78 -8.87 -12.79
N VAL A 74 -8.52 -7.72 -13.42
CA VAL A 74 -7.16 -7.30 -13.79
C VAL A 74 -6.97 -5.84 -13.46
N GLU A 75 -5.87 -5.54 -12.75
CA GLU A 75 -5.42 -4.22 -12.37
C GLU A 75 -3.96 -4.01 -12.76
N LEU A 76 -3.67 -2.85 -13.31
CA LEU A 76 -2.31 -2.38 -13.59
C LEU A 76 -1.77 -1.64 -12.37
N LEU A 77 -0.49 -1.82 -12.07
CA LEU A 77 0.19 -1.28 -10.92
C LEU A 77 1.48 -0.57 -11.35
N LEU A 78 1.74 0.59 -10.77
CA LEU A 78 3.00 1.30 -10.88
C LEU A 78 3.46 1.65 -9.47
N GLN A 79 4.67 1.26 -9.10
CA GLN A 79 5.31 1.65 -7.83
C GLN A 79 6.54 2.49 -8.12
N THR A 80 6.72 3.55 -7.36
CA THR A 80 7.88 4.42 -7.49
C THR A 80 8.24 5.07 -6.15
N GLN A 81 9.52 5.39 -6.02
CA GLN A 81 10.06 6.22 -4.94
C GLN A 81 10.75 7.43 -5.58
N PRO A 82 9.99 8.48 -5.96
CA PRO A 82 10.54 9.60 -6.72
C PRO A 82 11.59 10.41 -5.97
N PHE A 83 11.64 10.30 -4.65
CA PHE A 83 12.61 10.99 -3.82
C PHE A 83 12.97 10.18 -2.56
N ALA A 84 14.26 10.13 -2.25
CA ALA A 84 14.79 9.65 -0.98
C ALA A 84 15.97 10.55 -0.55
N HIS A 85 15.92 11.02 0.69
CA HIS A 85 17.04 11.64 1.38
C HIS A 85 17.64 10.65 2.35
N SER A 86 18.88 10.26 2.14
CA SER A 86 19.57 9.24 2.93
C SER A 86 20.76 9.84 3.66
N ASP A 87 20.87 9.52 4.95
CA ASP A 87 22.04 9.82 5.77
C ASP A 87 22.87 8.53 5.93
N LEU A 88 24.07 8.55 5.34
CA LEU A 88 25.01 7.44 5.33
C LEU A 88 26.14 7.67 6.36
N GLY A 89 25.88 8.46 7.39
CA GLY A 89 26.84 8.84 8.42
C GLY A 89 27.66 10.05 8.01
N SER A 90 28.75 9.87 7.25
CA SER A 90 29.59 10.97 6.78
C SER A 90 29.08 11.61 5.47
N LEU A 91 28.18 10.96 4.77
CA LEU A 91 27.63 11.39 3.49
C LEU A 91 26.12 11.52 3.59
N ARG A 92 25.57 12.51 2.86
CA ARG A 92 24.14 12.68 2.65
C ARG A 92 23.87 12.64 1.15
N SER A 93 22.83 11.93 0.74
CA SER A 93 22.43 11.86 -0.65
C SER A 93 20.95 12.20 -0.82
N ASN A 94 20.65 12.78 -1.99
CA ASN A 94 19.28 12.95 -2.47
C ASN A 94 19.17 12.19 -3.77
N ASP A 95 18.36 11.16 -3.77
CA ASP A 95 18.28 10.19 -4.85
C ASP A 95 16.83 9.88 -5.19
N SER A 96 16.60 9.16 -6.26
CA SER A 96 15.34 8.49 -6.55
C SER A 96 15.51 6.99 -6.37
N GLY A 97 14.48 6.35 -5.89
CA GLY A 97 14.44 4.89 -5.81
C GLY A 97 13.96 4.26 -7.11
N ASP A 98 13.65 3.00 -7.02
CA ASP A 98 13.24 2.14 -8.11
C ASP A 98 11.88 2.54 -8.70
N VAL A 99 11.68 2.22 -9.99
CA VAL A 99 10.35 2.21 -10.61
C VAL A 99 10.02 0.77 -11.02
N SER A 100 8.88 0.29 -10.52
CA SER A 100 8.36 -1.04 -10.83
C SER A 100 6.98 -0.96 -11.46
N VAL A 101 6.75 -1.76 -12.49
CA VAL A 101 5.42 -1.97 -13.08
C VAL A 101 4.90 -3.34 -12.68
N GLY A 102 3.60 -3.44 -12.49
CA GLY A 102 2.97 -4.66 -12.02
C GLY A 102 1.60 -4.91 -12.60
N LEU A 103 1.15 -6.12 -12.40
CA LEU A 103 -0.18 -6.59 -12.74
C LEU A 103 -0.72 -7.39 -11.56
N GLN A 104 -1.97 -7.13 -11.16
CA GLN A 104 -2.71 -7.97 -10.23
C GLN A 104 -3.87 -8.64 -10.94
N ALA A 105 -4.07 -9.92 -10.68
CA ALA A 105 -5.17 -10.71 -11.24
C ALA A 105 -5.95 -11.42 -10.15
N VAL A 106 -7.28 -11.21 -10.11
CA VAL A 106 -8.20 -11.92 -9.21
C VAL A 106 -8.48 -13.31 -9.76
N LEU A 107 -8.00 -14.33 -9.06
CA LEU A 107 -8.24 -15.75 -9.38
C LEU A 107 -9.61 -16.19 -8.88
N LEU A 108 -9.92 -15.87 -7.63
CA LEU A 108 -11.19 -16.21 -6.98
C LEU A 108 -11.78 -14.94 -6.34
N PRO A 109 -12.95 -14.46 -6.83
CA PRO A 109 -13.63 -13.34 -6.17
C PRO A 109 -14.27 -13.80 -4.86
N ALA A 110 -14.40 -12.85 -3.93
CA ALA A 110 -15.07 -13.08 -2.66
C ALA A 110 -16.51 -13.56 -2.83
N THR A 111 -16.93 -14.39 -1.90
CA THR A 111 -18.34 -14.68 -1.62
C THR A 111 -18.54 -14.60 -0.11
N ARG A 112 -19.79 -14.71 0.36
CA ARG A 112 -20.05 -14.77 1.80
C ARG A 112 -19.18 -15.82 2.53
N LYS A 113 -18.88 -16.95 1.88
CA LYS A 113 -18.10 -18.07 2.48
C LYS A 113 -16.63 -18.10 2.06
N ARG A 114 -16.28 -17.52 0.91
CA ARG A 114 -14.92 -17.61 0.34
C ARG A 114 -14.21 -16.28 0.40
N PRO A 115 -12.87 -16.24 0.64
CA PRO A 115 -12.06 -15.05 0.51
C PRO A 115 -11.92 -14.63 -0.96
N THR A 116 -11.45 -13.39 -1.21
CA THR A 116 -10.81 -13.05 -2.47
C THR A 116 -9.42 -13.64 -2.49
N VAL A 117 -9.04 -14.23 -3.62
CA VAL A 117 -7.68 -14.72 -3.86
C VAL A 117 -7.17 -14.11 -5.14
N SER A 118 -5.97 -13.52 -5.09
CA SER A 118 -5.31 -12.87 -6.22
C SER A 118 -3.84 -13.23 -6.30
N VAL A 119 -3.25 -12.96 -7.45
CA VAL A 119 -1.80 -12.95 -7.64
C VAL A 119 -1.39 -11.59 -8.19
N SER A 120 -0.27 -11.09 -7.75
CA SER A 120 0.39 -9.92 -8.34
C SER A 120 1.77 -10.29 -8.82
N TYR A 121 2.20 -9.65 -9.90
CA TYR A 121 3.57 -9.71 -10.37
C TYR A 121 4.09 -8.30 -10.60
N PHE A 122 5.29 -8.03 -10.10
CA PHE A 122 6.00 -6.77 -10.31
C PHE A 122 7.33 -6.99 -10.99
N ARG A 123 7.68 -6.06 -11.85
CA ARG A 123 8.98 -5.99 -12.50
C ARG A 123 9.56 -4.60 -12.33
N ARG A 124 10.77 -4.50 -11.76
CA ARG A 124 11.55 -3.28 -11.75
C ARG A 124 11.99 -2.94 -13.19
N VAL A 125 11.60 -1.77 -13.66
CA VAL A 125 11.89 -1.27 -15.01
C VAL A 125 12.96 -0.18 -15.01
N LEU A 126 13.07 0.59 -13.92
CA LEU A 126 14.16 1.53 -13.70
C LEU A 126 14.78 1.24 -12.33
N VAL A 127 16.10 1.26 -12.29
CA VAL A 127 16.90 1.11 -11.07
C VAL A 127 17.22 2.50 -10.57
N GLY A 128 16.80 2.81 -9.36
CA GLY A 128 17.16 4.04 -8.67
C GLY A 128 18.56 4.01 -8.09
N THR A 129 18.97 5.12 -7.51
CA THR A 129 20.25 5.27 -6.80
C THR A 129 20.07 5.39 -5.30
N ALA A 130 18.82 5.57 -4.83
CA ALA A 130 18.53 5.58 -3.41
C ALA A 130 18.86 4.22 -2.77
N PRO A 131 19.48 4.22 -1.58
CA PRO A 131 19.72 2.98 -0.84
C PRO A 131 18.40 2.27 -0.50
N ASP A 132 18.37 0.97 -0.69
CA ASP A 132 17.24 0.14 -0.30
C ASP A 132 17.16 0.00 1.24
N LEU A 133 15.95 -0.04 1.77
CA LEU A 133 15.66 -0.53 3.10
C LEU A 133 15.58 -2.08 3.09
N ASP A 134 15.44 -2.68 4.26
CA ASP A 134 15.48 -4.14 4.50
C ASP A 134 14.45 -4.97 3.69
N ILE A 135 13.34 -4.38 3.25
CA ILE A 135 12.27 -5.06 2.49
C ILE A 135 12.28 -4.68 0.99
N ALA A 136 13.14 -3.78 0.58
CA ALA A 136 13.20 -3.24 -0.78
C ALA A 136 14.26 -3.92 -1.65
N GLY A 137 14.47 -3.44 -2.88
CA GLY A 137 15.52 -3.89 -3.78
C GLY A 137 15.19 -5.11 -4.64
N ASN A 138 13.93 -5.40 -4.81
CA ASN A 138 13.49 -6.55 -5.59
C ASN A 138 13.52 -6.27 -7.10
N ARG A 139 14.20 -7.10 -7.89
CA ARG A 139 14.16 -7.03 -9.34
C ARG A 139 12.81 -7.45 -9.90
N GLN A 140 12.24 -8.48 -9.34
CA GLN A 140 10.89 -8.96 -9.63
C GLN A 140 10.29 -9.61 -8.40
N SER A 141 8.96 -9.54 -8.30
CA SER A 141 8.20 -10.10 -7.18
C SER A 141 6.95 -10.78 -7.71
N ALA A 142 6.66 -11.96 -7.18
CA ALA A 142 5.38 -12.62 -7.32
C ALA A 142 4.73 -12.69 -5.94
N ILE A 143 3.46 -12.25 -5.83
CA ILE A 143 2.74 -12.16 -4.57
C ILE A 143 1.44 -12.93 -4.69
N PHE A 144 1.20 -13.84 -3.77
CA PHE A 144 -0.08 -14.50 -3.57
C PHE A 144 -0.83 -13.76 -2.46
N LEU A 145 -2.06 -13.33 -2.74
CA LEU A 145 -2.83 -12.44 -1.89
C LEU A 145 -4.18 -13.09 -1.53
N VAL A 146 -4.56 -12.97 -0.27
CA VAL A 146 -5.86 -13.42 0.24
C VAL A 146 -6.46 -12.33 1.11
N SER A 147 -7.71 -11.91 0.81
CA SER A 147 -8.47 -10.93 1.59
C SER A 147 -9.81 -11.49 2.04
N LYS A 148 -10.18 -11.24 3.30
CA LYS A 148 -11.45 -11.69 3.85
C LYS A 148 -11.97 -10.75 4.92
N ASP A 149 -13.27 -10.44 4.83
CA ASP A 149 -13.99 -9.79 5.93
C ASP A 149 -14.54 -10.85 6.90
N VAL A 150 -14.25 -10.70 8.18
CA VAL A 150 -14.67 -11.59 9.24
C VAL A 150 -15.13 -10.78 10.45
N VAL A 151 -16.43 -10.81 10.74
CA VAL A 151 -17.03 -10.19 11.94
C VAL A 151 -16.61 -8.72 12.13
N GLY A 152 -16.62 -7.95 11.03
CA GLY A 152 -16.29 -6.50 11.04
C GLY A 152 -14.78 -6.20 10.98
N PHE A 153 -13.94 -7.21 10.90
CA PHE A 153 -12.52 -7.06 10.61
C PHE A 153 -12.23 -7.38 9.16
N HIS A 154 -11.42 -6.56 8.51
CA HIS A 154 -10.80 -6.88 7.23
C HIS A 154 -9.42 -7.50 7.47
N ILE A 155 -9.16 -8.63 6.85
CA ILE A 155 -7.92 -9.39 7.01
C ILE A 155 -7.27 -9.58 5.65
N ASP A 156 -6.02 -9.17 5.52
CA ASP A 156 -5.17 -9.46 4.36
C ASP A 156 -4.00 -10.34 4.79
N THR A 157 -3.68 -11.33 3.98
CA THR A 157 -2.45 -12.11 4.12
C THR A 157 -1.79 -12.28 2.76
N ASN A 158 -0.48 -12.10 2.74
CA ASN A 158 0.30 -12.26 1.52
C ASN A 158 1.45 -13.24 1.72
N ALA A 159 1.77 -13.98 0.65
CA ALA A 159 3.01 -14.73 0.51
C ALA A 159 3.78 -14.18 -0.69
N MET A 160 5.01 -13.75 -0.48
CA MET A 160 5.83 -13.03 -1.44
C MET A 160 7.05 -13.85 -1.84
N PHE A 161 7.36 -13.84 -3.13
CA PHE A 161 8.56 -14.44 -3.71
C PHE A 161 9.29 -13.35 -4.49
N ASN A 162 10.40 -12.88 -3.93
CA ASN A 162 11.15 -11.77 -4.45
C ASN A 162 12.49 -12.25 -5.00
N GLU A 163 12.91 -11.75 -6.18
CA GLU A 163 14.28 -11.92 -6.66
C GLU A 163 15.12 -10.74 -6.20
N GLN A 164 16.03 -10.98 -5.27
CA GLN A 164 17.04 -10.01 -4.86
C GLN A 164 18.34 -10.19 -5.62
N ILE A 165 19.02 -9.08 -5.92
CA ILE A 165 20.31 -9.09 -6.61
C ILE A 165 21.29 -8.22 -5.80
N GLN A 166 22.39 -8.85 -5.37
CA GLN A 166 23.48 -8.14 -4.72
C GLN A 166 24.82 -8.65 -5.32
N ASN A 167 25.72 -7.76 -5.73
CA ASN A 167 27.01 -8.09 -6.33
C ASN A 167 26.90 -9.13 -7.49
N ALA A 168 25.95 -8.92 -8.40
CA ALA A 168 25.62 -9.81 -9.53
C ALA A 168 25.11 -11.22 -9.13
N ARG A 169 24.96 -11.52 -7.87
CA ARG A 169 24.36 -12.77 -7.38
C ARG A 169 22.87 -12.60 -7.20
N ARG A 170 22.10 -13.63 -7.59
CA ARG A 170 20.65 -13.67 -7.45
C ARG A 170 20.27 -14.63 -6.34
N ARG A 171 19.36 -14.24 -5.49
CA ARG A 171 18.79 -15.08 -4.43
C ARG A 171 17.30 -14.83 -4.30
N ALA A 172 16.56 -15.86 -3.89
CA ALA A 172 15.16 -15.75 -3.57
C ALA A 172 14.99 -15.25 -2.13
N GLN A 173 14.13 -14.24 -1.95
CA GLN A 173 13.62 -13.81 -0.67
C GLN A 173 12.16 -14.26 -0.56
N PHE A 174 11.79 -14.83 0.59
CA PHE A 174 10.43 -15.18 0.92
C PHE A 174 9.88 -14.20 1.95
N GLY A 175 8.69 -13.67 1.69
CA GLY A 175 7.98 -12.76 2.59
C GLY A 175 6.62 -13.31 2.97
N GLN A 176 6.16 -12.98 4.17
CA GLN A 176 4.83 -13.29 4.67
C GLN A 176 4.31 -12.09 5.47
N THR A 177 3.04 -11.75 5.25
CA THR A 177 2.40 -10.67 5.99
C THR A 177 1.00 -11.08 6.42
N LEU A 178 0.55 -10.52 7.54
CA LEU A 178 -0.79 -10.65 8.05
C LEU A 178 -1.24 -9.31 8.62
N SER A 179 -2.16 -8.65 7.94
CA SER A 179 -2.78 -7.42 8.44
C SER A 179 -4.22 -7.64 8.88
N ILE A 180 -4.62 -6.89 9.89
CA ILE A 180 -5.98 -6.86 10.43
C ILE A 180 -6.37 -5.39 10.57
N PHE A 181 -7.50 -5.05 9.97
CA PHE A 181 -8.06 -3.71 9.98
C PHE A 181 -9.49 -3.73 10.53
N HIS A 182 -9.85 -2.71 11.30
CA HIS A 182 -11.20 -2.52 11.83
C HIS A 182 -11.66 -1.09 11.62
N GLY A 183 -12.86 -0.93 11.02
CA GLY A 183 -13.51 0.36 10.88
C GLY A 183 -14.10 0.85 12.21
N LEU A 184 -13.82 2.10 12.55
CA LEU A 184 -14.30 2.78 13.75
C LEU A 184 -15.36 3.84 13.40
N PRO A 185 -16.17 4.32 14.37
CA PRO A 185 -17.11 5.42 14.14
C PRO A 185 -16.42 6.66 13.59
N ARG A 186 -17.22 7.54 12.93
CA ARG A 186 -16.79 8.84 12.39
C ARG A 186 -15.70 8.73 11.31
N HIS A 187 -15.74 7.69 10.48
CA HIS A 187 -14.82 7.47 9.36
C HIS A 187 -13.36 7.19 9.78
N PHE A 188 -13.12 6.86 11.03
CA PHE A 188 -11.81 6.36 11.46
C PHE A 188 -11.69 4.86 11.23
N GLY A 189 -10.47 4.41 11.15
CA GLY A 189 -10.11 3.01 11.12
C GLY A 189 -8.82 2.77 11.88
N LEU A 190 -8.57 1.53 12.23
CA LEU A 190 -7.38 1.11 12.94
C LEU A 190 -6.87 -0.18 12.33
N GLY A 191 -5.59 -0.21 11.98
CA GLY A 191 -4.93 -1.38 11.42
C GLY A 191 -3.68 -1.75 12.15
N GLY A 192 -3.38 -3.04 12.12
CA GLY A 192 -2.12 -3.60 12.58
C GLY A 192 -1.67 -4.71 11.66
N GLU A 193 -0.38 -4.93 11.56
CA GLU A 193 0.22 -5.94 10.70
C GLU A 193 1.41 -6.60 11.37
N LEU A 194 1.59 -7.88 11.10
CA LEU A 194 2.82 -8.63 11.33
C LEU A 194 3.44 -8.98 9.98
N TRP A 195 4.73 -8.78 9.86
CA TRP A 195 5.44 -9.12 8.64
C TRP A 195 6.75 -9.85 8.94
N HIS A 196 7.18 -10.68 7.98
CA HIS A 196 8.41 -11.44 8.03
C HIS A 196 8.98 -11.64 6.64
N PHE A 197 10.31 -11.47 6.49
CA PHE A 197 11.06 -11.73 5.26
C PHE A 197 12.35 -12.48 5.57
N THR A 198 12.71 -13.42 4.73
CA THR A 198 14.07 -13.98 4.75
C THR A 198 15.04 -12.94 4.22
N GLN A 199 16.27 -12.89 4.78
CA GLN A 199 17.34 -12.01 4.32
C GLN A 199 18.48 -12.84 3.72
N PRO A 200 18.38 -13.23 2.43
CA PRO A 200 19.24 -14.25 1.85
C PRO A 200 20.71 -13.83 1.72
N PHE A 201 21.02 -12.53 1.77
CA PHE A 201 22.39 -12.02 1.71
C PHE A 201 22.98 -11.74 3.10
N GLN A 202 22.16 -11.58 4.12
CA GLN A 202 22.56 -11.28 5.49
C GLN A 202 22.52 -12.50 6.42
N ASN A 203 22.14 -13.69 5.89
CA ASN A 203 21.95 -14.94 6.67
C ASN A 203 21.01 -14.79 7.86
N GLY A 204 19.91 -14.04 7.69
CA GLY A 204 18.98 -13.70 8.74
C GLY A 204 17.55 -13.62 8.27
N HIS A 205 16.73 -13.04 9.12
CA HIS A 205 15.32 -12.79 8.88
C HIS A 205 14.98 -11.38 9.34
N ALA A 206 14.31 -10.61 8.51
CA ALA A 206 13.68 -9.37 8.91
C ALA A 206 12.25 -9.68 9.36
N ALA A 207 11.86 -9.17 10.51
CA ALA A 207 10.50 -9.31 11.03
C ALA A 207 10.13 -8.08 11.84
N GLY A 208 8.85 -7.74 11.86
CA GLY A 208 8.36 -6.59 12.57
C GLY A 208 6.84 -6.54 12.66
N PHE A 209 6.38 -5.46 13.23
CA PHE A 209 4.97 -5.14 13.28
C PHE A 209 4.73 -3.67 12.93
N LEU A 210 3.58 -3.42 12.33
CA LEU A 210 3.12 -2.11 11.96
C LEU A 210 1.78 -1.84 12.64
N PHE A 211 1.55 -0.57 12.98
CA PHE A 211 0.30 -0.12 13.55
C PHE A 211 0.00 1.32 13.11
N GLY A 212 -1.27 1.57 12.74
CA GLY A 212 -1.65 2.91 12.33
C GLY A 212 -3.16 3.11 12.21
N PRO A 213 -3.65 4.29 12.64
CA PRO A 213 -4.98 4.75 12.35
C PRO A 213 -5.11 5.25 10.90
N THR A 214 -6.34 5.22 10.42
CA THR A 214 -6.75 5.85 9.16
C THR A 214 -7.93 6.77 9.37
N TYR A 215 -8.12 7.74 8.48
CA TYR A 215 -9.26 8.63 8.45
C TYR A 215 -9.77 8.82 7.03
N ALA A 216 -11.02 8.48 6.76
CA ALA A 216 -11.66 8.55 5.46
C ALA A 216 -12.73 9.66 5.41
N PRO A 217 -12.37 10.96 5.23
CA PRO A 217 -13.34 12.06 5.17
C PRO A 217 -14.37 11.91 4.04
N ARG A 218 -13.99 11.13 3.01
CA ARG A 218 -14.82 10.77 1.86
C ARG A 218 -14.51 9.33 1.45
N PRO A 219 -15.44 8.61 0.78
CA PRO A 219 -15.20 7.25 0.33
C PRO A 219 -13.98 7.11 -0.59
N ASN A 220 -13.69 8.12 -1.40
CA ASN A 220 -12.57 8.13 -2.34
C ASN A 220 -11.27 8.75 -1.81
N LEU A 221 -11.20 9.10 -0.51
CA LEU A 221 -10.02 9.71 0.09
C LEU A 221 -9.80 9.16 1.50
N VAL A 222 -8.68 8.50 1.71
CA VAL A 222 -8.26 7.94 3.00
C VAL A 222 -6.89 8.50 3.36
N PHE A 223 -6.76 9.06 4.53
CA PHE A 223 -5.46 9.42 5.14
C PHE A 223 -5.00 8.31 6.06
N ASP A 224 -3.71 8.11 6.14
CA ASP A 224 -3.07 7.16 7.03
C ASP A 224 -1.86 7.78 7.74
N VAL A 225 -1.63 7.35 8.95
CA VAL A 225 -0.42 7.64 9.73
C VAL A 225 -0.12 6.44 10.61
N GLY A 226 1.13 6.20 10.90
CA GLY A 226 1.49 5.10 11.78
C GLY A 226 2.99 4.90 11.91
N PHE A 227 3.33 3.78 12.49
CA PHE A 227 4.72 3.37 12.67
C PHE A 227 4.89 1.88 12.39
N ASN A 228 6.11 1.53 12.03
CA ASN A 228 6.59 0.17 11.90
C ASN A 228 7.77 -0.04 12.84
N ARG A 229 7.82 -1.19 13.49
CA ARG A 229 8.89 -1.58 14.40
C ARG A 229 9.50 -2.89 13.96
N GLY A 230 10.77 -2.83 13.55
CA GLY A 230 11.57 -4.03 13.32
C GLY A 230 11.97 -4.72 14.63
N LEU A 231 11.90 -6.02 14.66
CA LEU A 231 12.14 -6.87 15.82
C LEU A 231 13.46 -7.64 15.75
N THR A 232 14.09 -7.68 14.57
CA THR A 232 15.34 -8.41 14.33
C THR A 232 16.48 -7.44 14.02
N SER A 233 17.71 -7.90 14.12
CA SER A 233 18.89 -7.09 13.81
C SER A 233 19.04 -6.77 12.31
N THR A 234 18.35 -7.48 11.46
CA THR A 234 18.29 -7.26 9.99
C THR A 234 17.07 -6.48 9.54
N SER A 235 16.31 -5.93 10.48
CA SER A 235 15.16 -5.07 10.23
C SER A 235 15.48 -3.62 10.54
N THR A 236 14.91 -2.69 9.77
CA THR A 236 14.86 -1.27 10.13
C THR A 236 14.19 -1.11 11.49
N ARG A 237 14.87 -0.41 12.41
CA ARG A 237 14.45 -0.39 13.80
C ARG A 237 13.14 0.35 14.01
N TRP A 238 13.00 1.52 13.37
CA TRP A 238 11.81 2.35 13.41
C TRP A 238 11.50 2.93 12.04
N GLU A 239 10.24 2.91 11.68
CA GLU A 239 9.72 3.68 10.57
C GLU A 239 8.47 4.42 11.04
N VAL A 240 8.32 5.65 10.60
CA VAL A 240 7.11 6.46 10.78
C VAL A 240 6.62 6.87 9.41
N PHE A 241 5.33 6.76 9.17
CA PHE A 241 4.76 7.09 7.87
C PHE A 241 3.52 7.95 8.02
N LEU A 242 3.32 8.76 7.00
CA LEU A 242 2.11 9.58 6.78
C LEU A 242 1.78 9.54 5.29
N GLY A 243 0.50 9.36 4.95
CA GLY A 243 0.12 9.35 3.56
C GLY A 243 -1.38 9.46 3.33
N PHE A 244 -1.75 9.26 2.08
CA PHE A 244 -3.13 9.20 1.67
C PHE A 244 -3.33 8.27 0.48
N THR A 245 -4.54 7.76 0.35
CA THR A 245 -5.04 7.05 -0.83
C THR A 245 -6.19 7.86 -1.43
N TYR A 246 -6.11 8.13 -2.73
CA TYR A 246 -7.11 8.92 -3.44
C TYR A 246 -7.52 8.27 -4.76
N VAL A 247 -8.83 8.05 -4.93
CA VAL A 247 -9.42 7.63 -6.20
C VAL A 247 -9.92 8.85 -6.95
N LEU A 248 -9.46 9.04 -8.19
CA LEU A 248 -9.96 10.12 -9.03
C LEU A 248 -11.46 9.97 -9.27
N PRO A 249 -12.23 11.07 -9.17
CA PRO A 249 -13.70 11.00 -9.31
C PRO A 249 -14.16 10.72 -10.74
N LYS A 250 -13.27 10.87 -11.72
CA LYS A 250 -13.57 10.67 -13.15
C LYS A 250 -13.19 9.27 -13.58
N LYS A 251 -14.17 8.54 -14.09
CA LYS A 251 -13.93 7.27 -14.75
C LYS A 251 -13.21 7.47 -16.09
N LEU A 252 -12.17 6.67 -16.36
CA LEU A 252 -11.35 6.75 -17.57
C LEU A 252 -11.72 5.70 -18.62
N LEU A 253 -12.33 4.56 -18.22
CA LEU A 253 -12.83 3.48 -19.06
C LEU A 253 -14.31 3.19 -18.82
#